data_b557a66adcbc6e6a5730017256800d2b
#
_entry.id   b557a66adcbc6e6a5730017256800d2b
#
_cell.length_a   1.000
_cell.length_b   1.000
_cell.length_c   1.000
_cell.angle_alpha   90.00
_cell.angle_beta   90.00
_cell.angle_gamma   90.00
#
_symmetry.space_group_name_H-M   'P 1'
#
loop_
_entity.id
_entity.type
_entity.pdbx_description
1 polymer ?
#
loop_
_entity_poly.entity_id
_entity_poly.type
_entity_poly.pdbx_seq_one_letter_code
_entity_poly.pdbx_strand_id
1 'polypeptide(L)'
;NPPADENYPFNPGDIYQKTKAEAELWLREYARTSGLPVTVIRPAAIYGPGDRRLLKVFKMATWPVFPILGKGKCLYHLVHVDDLTDIIMLAAAHPAALNETFICGNHEPVTLEAMGRTIAAELGRTIRVLRIPAWPFFLLGAVCEAACKPFGIEPPIYRRRVAFFTKDRAFDTRKLRERLGYSCRYSNEEGLIQTTRWYVENGWLKRG
;
A
#
# COMPACT_ATOMS: atom_id res chain seq x y z
N ASN A 1 4.89 -2.95 -17.31
CA ASN A 1 4.47 -1.58 -16.98
C ASN A 1 3.21 -1.61 -16.13
N PRO A 2 3.12 -0.82 -15.06
CA PRO A 2 1.87 -0.72 -14.29
C PRO A 2 0.70 -0.25 -15.16
N PRO A 3 -0.54 -0.64 -14.78
CA PRO A 3 -0.90 -1.45 -13.62
C PRO A 3 -0.59 -2.93 -13.81
N ALA A 4 -0.07 -3.59 -12.75
CA ALA A 4 0.17 -5.02 -12.74
C ALA A 4 -1.12 -5.78 -12.39
N ASP A 5 -1.42 -6.84 -13.13
CA ASP A 5 -2.54 -7.75 -12.88
C ASP A 5 -2.09 -9.01 -12.12
N GLU A 6 -3.01 -9.95 -11.90
CA GLU A 6 -2.76 -11.20 -11.18
C GLU A 6 -1.75 -12.13 -11.90
N ASN A 7 -1.57 -11.97 -13.20
CA ASN A 7 -0.65 -12.76 -14.03
C ASN A 7 0.74 -12.13 -14.12
N TYR A 8 0.92 -10.92 -13.58
CA TYR A 8 2.21 -10.24 -13.62
C TYR A 8 3.28 -11.06 -12.88
N PRO A 9 4.47 -11.27 -13.47
CA PRO A 9 5.52 -12.09 -12.86
C PRO A 9 5.93 -11.58 -11.49
N PHE A 10 6.15 -12.48 -10.54
CA PHE A 10 6.72 -12.13 -9.24
C PHE A 10 8.12 -11.53 -9.41
N ASN A 11 8.35 -10.37 -8.82
CA ASN A 11 9.65 -9.72 -8.76
C ASN A 11 9.92 -9.23 -7.33
N PRO A 12 10.15 -10.16 -6.38
CA PRO A 12 10.32 -9.83 -4.98
C PRO A 12 11.63 -9.06 -4.76
N GLY A 13 11.52 -7.89 -4.12
CA GLY A 13 12.67 -7.02 -3.81
C GLY A 13 13.26 -7.23 -2.42
N ASP A 14 12.64 -8.09 -1.60
CA ASP A 14 13.06 -8.35 -0.21
C ASP A 14 12.65 -9.73 0.28
N ILE A 15 13.16 -10.11 1.46
CA ILE A 15 12.89 -11.43 2.05
C ILE A 15 11.39 -11.65 2.35
N TYR A 16 10.69 -10.61 2.81
CA TYR A 16 9.25 -10.70 3.06
C TYR A 16 8.46 -10.98 1.77
N GLN A 17 8.73 -10.22 0.71
CA GLN A 17 8.08 -10.43 -0.59
C GLN A 17 8.44 -11.79 -1.18
N LYS A 18 9.70 -12.23 -1.01
CA LYS A 18 10.17 -13.54 -1.45
C LYS A 18 9.40 -14.67 -0.75
N THR A 19 9.34 -14.63 0.58
CA THR A 19 8.61 -15.66 1.35
C THR A 19 7.12 -15.70 1.02
N LYS A 20 6.48 -14.53 0.75
CA LYS A 20 5.07 -14.49 0.33
C LYS A 20 4.87 -15.06 -1.07
N ALA A 21 5.75 -14.75 -2.01
CA ALA A 21 5.69 -15.30 -3.37
C ALA A 21 5.91 -16.82 -3.37
N GLU A 22 6.93 -17.31 -2.64
CA GLU A 22 7.21 -18.74 -2.48
C GLU A 22 6.05 -19.49 -1.83
N ALA A 23 5.45 -18.91 -0.78
CA ALA A 23 4.28 -19.50 -0.12
C ALA A 23 3.08 -19.62 -1.07
N GLU A 24 2.82 -18.60 -1.88
CA GLU A 24 1.73 -18.63 -2.86
C GLU A 24 2.00 -19.67 -3.95
N LEU A 25 3.21 -19.74 -4.50
CA LEU A 25 3.57 -20.74 -5.50
C LEU A 25 3.43 -22.16 -4.96
N TRP A 26 3.93 -22.40 -3.75
CA TRP A 26 3.78 -23.68 -3.06
C TRP A 26 2.31 -24.05 -2.85
N LEU A 27 1.51 -23.11 -2.36
CA LEU A 27 0.08 -23.33 -2.11
C LEU A 27 -0.68 -23.68 -3.40
N ARG A 28 -0.38 -23.00 -4.50
CA ARG A 28 -1.00 -23.29 -5.80
C ARG A 28 -0.68 -24.68 -6.29
N GLU A 29 0.59 -25.09 -6.16
CA GLU A 29 1.01 -26.44 -6.56
C GLU A 29 0.38 -27.52 -5.66
N TYR A 30 0.32 -27.26 -4.35
CA TYR A 30 -0.35 -28.17 -3.42
C TYR A 30 -1.85 -28.27 -3.72
N ALA A 31 -2.52 -27.18 -3.98
CA ALA A 31 -3.95 -27.16 -4.35
C ALA A 31 -4.20 -27.96 -5.65
N ARG A 32 -3.33 -27.78 -6.64
CA ARG A 32 -3.43 -28.51 -7.92
C ARG A 32 -3.27 -30.03 -7.76
N THR A 33 -2.38 -30.48 -6.87
CA THR A 33 -2.09 -31.91 -6.68
C THR A 33 -3.04 -32.60 -5.70
N SER A 34 -3.51 -31.88 -4.69
CA SER A 34 -4.41 -32.42 -3.66
C SER A 34 -5.90 -32.25 -3.96
N GLY A 35 -6.25 -31.42 -4.94
CA GLY A 35 -7.65 -31.03 -5.20
C GLY A 35 -8.23 -30.06 -4.17
N LEU A 36 -7.39 -29.48 -3.29
CA LEU A 36 -7.86 -28.52 -2.30
C LEU A 36 -8.35 -27.23 -3.00
N PRO A 37 -9.59 -26.78 -2.76
CA PRO A 37 -10.04 -25.52 -3.28
C PRO A 37 -9.38 -24.34 -2.56
N VAL A 38 -8.75 -23.44 -3.32
CA VAL A 38 -7.99 -22.31 -2.76
C VAL A 38 -8.34 -21.01 -3.48
N THR A 39 -8.63 -19.97 -2.72
CA THR A 39 -8.70 -18.60 -3.23
C THR A 39 -7.56 -17.78 -2.64
N VAL A 40 -6.81 -17.09 -3.49
CA VAL A 40 -5.69 -16.24 -3.07
C VAL A 40 -6.10 -14.77 -3.13
N ILE A 41 -5.97 -14.08 -2.01
CA ILE A 41 -6.21 -12.64 -1.90
C ILE A 41 -4.87 -11.91 -1.79
N ARG A 42 -4.59 -11.02 -2.74
CA ARG A 42 -3.40 -10.15 -2.77
C ARG A 42 -3.81 -8.71 -2.45
N PRO A 43 -3.83 -8.30 -1.17
CA PRO A 43 -4.21 -6.94 -0.84
C PRO A 43 -3.14 -5.94 -1.27
N ALA A 44 -3.59 -4.80 -1.78
CA ALA A 44 -2.79 -3.59 -1.93
C ALA A 44 -2.37 -3.04 -0.55
N ALA A 45 -1.95 -1.79 -0.44
CA ALA A 45 -1.59 -1.22 0.85
C ALA A 45 -2.83 -1.06 1.73
N ILE A 46 -2.96 -1.92 2.75
CA ILE A 46 -4.09 -1.92 3.68
C ILE A 46 -3.96 -0.70 4.60
N TYR A 47 -5.05 0.04 4.77
CA TYR A 47 -5.17 1.16 5.71
C TYR A 47 -6.56 1.21 6.33
N GLY A 48 -6.72 2.06 7.34
CA GLY A 48 -8.01 2.25 8.03
C GLY A 48 -7.82 2.46 9.53
N PRO A 49 -8.88 2.43 10.30
CA PRO A 49 -8.86 2.51 11.75
C PRO A 49 -7.84 1.56 12.37
N GLY A 50 -6.98 2.07 13.27
CA GLY A 50 -5.97 1.27 13.96
C GLY A 50 -4.67 0.99 13.19
N ASP A 51 -4.53 1.38 11.92
CA ASP A 51 -3.27 1.18 11.18
C ASP A 51 -2.17 2.12 11.65
N ARG A 52 -1.04 1.54 12.11
CA ARG A 52 0.14 2.29 12.54
C ARG A 52 1.15 2.54 11.43
N ARG A 53 1.07 1.79 10.32
CA ARG A 53 2.07 1.87 9.23
C ARG A 53 1.88 3.13 8.39
N LEU A 54 0.64 3.40 7.98
CA LEU A 54 0.31 4.60 7.21
C LEU A 54 0.14 5.84 8.09
N LEU A 55 -0.01 5.70 9.41
CA LEU A 55 -0.14 6.80 10.38
C LEU A 55 0.92 7.89 10.22
N LYS A 56 2.15 7.53 9.79
CA LYS A 56 3.19 8.53 9.51
C LYS A 56 2.82 9.51 8.40
N VAL A 57 2.09 9.08 7.37
CA VAL A 57 1.59 9.98 6.31
C VAL A 57 0.57 10.95 6.89
N PHE A 58 -0.32 10.46 7.75
CA PHE A 58 -1.29 11.29 8.45
C PHE A 58 -0.61 12.30 9.38
N LYS A 59 0.43 11.88 10.12
CA LYS A 59 1.24 12.80 10.93
C LYS A 59 1.98 13.84 10.08
N MET A 60 2.51 13.46 8.92
CA MET A 60 3.14 14.41 8.00
C MET A 60 2.14 15.46 7.51
N ALA A 61 0.87 15.10 7.31
CA ALA A 61 -0.18 16.04 6.91
C ALA A 61 -0.55 17.06 8.02
N THR A 62 -0.09 16.88 9.25
CA THR A 62 -0.21 17.89 10.30
C THR A 62 0.88 18.96 10.26
N TRP A 63 1.92 18.76 9.44
CA TRP A 63 3.01 19.72 9.33
C TRP A 63 2.68 20.84 8.33
N PRO A 64 3.20 22.05 8.52
CA PRO A 64 2.97 23.15 7.60
C PRO A 64 3.62 22.89 6.23
N VAL A 65 4.67 22.05 6.19
CA VAL A 65 5.36 21.63 4.97
C VAL A 65 5.29 20.11 4.85
N PHE A 66 4.72 19.65 3.73
CA PHE A 66 4.57 18.23 3.42
C PHE A 66 5.70 17.82 2.45
N PRO A 67 6.72 17.09 2.91
CA PRO A 67 7.85 16.71 2.06
C PRO A 67 7.50 15.54 1.16
N ILE A 68 7.81 15.67 -0.12
CA ILE A 68 7.67 14.60 -1.12
C ILE A 68 9.02 14.38 -1.81
N LEU A 69 9.50 13.15 -1.80
CA LEU A 69 10.72 12.78 -2.51
C LEU A 69 10.43 12.59 -4.00
N GLY A 70 11.24 13.21 -4.85
CA GLY A 70 11.14 13.13 -6.30
C GLY A 70 10.02 14.02 -6.86
N LYS A 71 9.44 13.57 -7.98
CA LYS A 71 8.42 14.35 -8.71
C LYS A 71 7.02 14.33 -8.09
N GLY A 72 6.79 13.49 -7.08
CA GLY A 72 5.49 13.36 -6.41
C GLY A 72 4.39 12.68 -7.23
N LYS A 73 4.75 12.10 -8.37
CA LYS A 73 3.80 11.41 -9.27
C LYS A 73 3.64 9.92 -8.98
N CYS A 74 4.35 9.42 -7.97
CA CYS A 74 4.33 8.02 -7.59
C CYS A 74 2.93 7.61 -7.13
N LEU A 75 2.44 6.51 -7.68
CA LEU A 75 1.12 5.99 -7.42
C LEU A 75 1.16 4.93 -6.31
N TYR A 76 0.21 5.02 -5.40
CA TYR A 76 -0.02 4.08 -4.32
C TYR A 76 -1.42 3.50 -4.45
N HIS A 77 -1.52 2.19 -4.54
CA HIS A 77 -2.81 1.52 -4.48
C HIS A 77 -3.12 1.18 -3.04
N LEU A 78 -4.29 1.62 -2.60
CA LEU A 78 -4.77 1.44 -1.23
C LEU A 78 -5.98 0.50 -1.21
N VAL A 79 -6.20 -0.16 -0.07
CA VAL A 79 -7.44 -0.87 0.24
C VAL A 79 -7.84 -0.56 1.67
N HIS A 80 -9.08 -0.10 1.87
CA HIS A 80 -9.59 0.12 3.22
C HIS A 80 -9.79 -1.23 3.93
N VAL A 81 -9.54 -1.27 5.25
CA VAL A 81 -9.63 -2.53 6.01
C VAL A 81 -11.02 -3.14 5.97
N ASP A 82 -12.08 -2.32 5.99
CA ASP A 82 -13.45 -2.81 5.89
C ASP A 82 -13.73 -3.42 4.51
N ASP A 83 -13.28 -2.75 3.43
CA ASP A 83 -13.38 -3.29 2.07
C ASP A 83 -12.63 -4.63 1.94
N LEU A 84 -11.43 -4.72 2.51
CA LEU A 84 -10.68 -5.97 2.48
C LEU A 84 -11.40 -7.09 3.23
N THR A 85 -12.02 -6.78 4.37
CA THR A 85 -12.81 -7.74 5.15
C THR A 85 -14.00 -8.23 4.34
N ASP A 86 -14.75 -7.31 3.71
CA ASP A 86 -15.89 -7.65 2.86
C ASP A 86 -15.45 -8.52 1.67
N ILE A 87 -14.33 -8.19 1.02
CA ILE A 87 -13.76 -8.97 -0.09
C ILE A 87 -13.41 -10.39 0.35
N ILE A 88 -12.78 -10.56 1.52
CA ILE A 88 -12.42 -11.88 2.05
C ILE A 88 -13.68 -12.70 2.31
N MET A 89 -14.70 -12.12 2.94
CA MET A 89 -15.96 -12.81 3.22
C MET A 89 -16.71 -13.17 1.94
N LEU A 90 -16.75 -12.25 0.96
CA LEU A 90 -17.34 -12.51 -0.34
C LEU A 90 -16.61 -13.63 -1.07
N ALA A 91 -15.28 -13.56 -1.16
CA ALA A 91 -14.47 -14.56 -1.85
C ALA A 91 -14.57 -15.95 -1.22
N ALA A 92 -14.74 -16.03 0.11
CA ALA A 92 -14.94 -17.30 0.82
C ALA A 92 -16.26 -18.00 0.46
N ALA A 93 -17.28 -17.24 0.05
CA ALA A 93 -18.62 -17.76 -0.26
C ALA A 93 -18.95 -17.80 -1.76
N HIS A 94 -18.22 -17.08 -2.59
CA HIS A 94 -18.58 -16.90 -3.99
C HIS A 94 -18.00 -18.02 -4.89
N PRO A 95 -18.84 -18.77 -5.64
CA PRO A 95 -18.37 -19.88 -6.48
C PRO A 95 -17.30 -19.47 -7.52
N ALA A 96 -17.40 -18.25 -8.07
CA ALA A 96 -16.42 -17.75 -9.06
C ALA A 96 -15.07 -17.37 -8.45
N ALA A 97 -14.92 -17.44 -7.12
CA ALA A 97 -13.63 -17.22 -6.44
C ALA A 97 -12.79 -18.48 -6.32
N LEU A 98 -13.40 -19.64 -6.55
CA LEU A 98 -12.75 -20.93 -6.36
C LEU A 98 -11.55 -21.10 -7.30
N ASN A 99 -10.39 -21.43 -6.73
CA ASN A 99 -9.11 -21.60 -7.43
C ASN A 99 -8.60 -20.36 -8.17
N GLU A 100 -9.06 -19.20 -7.75
CA GLU A 100 -8.71 -17.92 -8.35
C GLU A 100 -7.81 -17.09 -7.45
N THR A 101 -7.16 -16.09 -8.06
CA THR A 101 -6.40 -15.07 -7.34
C THR A 101 -6.99 -13.70 -7.64
N PHE A 102 -7.11 -12.86 -6.62
CA PHE A 102 -7.61 -11.49 -6.76
C PHE A 102 -6.67 -10.49 -6.13
N ILE A 103 -6.33 -9.45 -6.89
CA ILE A 103 -5.71 -8.25 -6.36
C ILE A 103 -6.81 -7.35 -5.78
N CYS A 104 -6.68 -7.01 -4.51
CA CYS A 104 -7.67 -6.24 -3.78
C CYS A 104 -7.15 -4.83 -3.50
N GLY A 105 -7.79 -3.86 -4.08
CA GLY A 105 -7.47 -2.44 -3.95
C GLY A 105 -8.65 -1.58 -4.38
N ASN A 106 -8.56 -0.30 -4.12
CA ASN A 106 -9.54 0.67 -4.60
C ASN A 106 -9.58 0.67 -6.15
N HIS A 107 -10.56 1.32 -6.75
CA HIS A 107 -10.68 1.40 -8.21
C HIS A 107 -9.48 2.10 -8.84
N GLU A 108 -8.95 3.12 -8.17
CA GLU A 108 -7.85 3.92 -8.67
C GLU A 108 -6.73 4.06 -7.63
N PRO A 109 -5.48 4.10 -8.08
CA PRO A 109 -4.37 4.45 -7.20
C PRO A 109 -4.38 5.94 -6.88
N VAL A 110 -3.75 6.33 -5.79
CA VAL A 110 -3.66 7.70 -5.31
C VAL A 110 -2.21 8.14 -5.16
N THR A 111 -1.92 9.44 -5.36
CA THR A 111 -0.59 9.99 -5.09
C THR A 111 -0.42 10.36 -3.61
N LEU A 112 0.83 10.39 -3.14
CA LEU A 112 1.14 10.82 -1.77
C LEU A 112 0.68 12.27 -1.51
N GLU A 113 0.76 13.13 -2.53
CA GLU A 113 0.27 14.51 -2.45
C GLU A 113 -1.25 14.56 -2.25
N ALA A 114 -2.01 13.79 -3.03
CA ALA A 114 -3.46 13.72 -2.90
C ALA A 114 -3.85 13.22 -1.49
N MET A 115 -3.22 12.14 -1.01
CA MET A 115 -3.43 11.67 0.37
C MET A 115 -3.17 12.77 1.39
N GLY A 116 -2.02 13.47 1.31
CA GLY A 116 -1.67 14.53 2.23
C GLY A 116 -2.65 15.69 2.23
N ARG A 117 -3.15 16.09 1.05
CA ARG A 117 -4.15 17.17 0.91
C ARG A 117 -5.50 16.79 1.49
N THR A 118 -6.01 15.59 1.19
CA THR A 118 -7.26 15.08 1.76
C THR A 118 -7.20 15.03 3.29
N ILE A 119 -6.12 14.45 3.84
CA ILE A 119 -5.94 14.35 5.30
C ILE A 119 -5.85 15.73 5.94
N ALA A 120 -5.06 16.65 5.37
CA ALA A 120 -4.90 18.00 5.89
C ALA A 120 -6.22 18.77 5.86
N ALA A 121 -6.99 18.67 4.78
CA ALA A 121 -8.30 19.32 4.66
C ALA A 121 -9.27 18.84 5.75
N GLU A 122 -9.34 17.54 6.02
CA GLU A 122 -10.17 16.98 7.10
C GLU A 122 -9.72 17.45 8.50
N LEU A 123 -8.43 17.75 8.66
CA LEU A 123 -7.89 18.31 9.90
C LEU A 123 -8.09 19.85 10.02
N GLY A 124 -8.73 20.48 9.03
CA GLY A 124 -8.89 21.94 8.97
C GLY A 124 -7.60 22.70 8.63
N ARG A 125 -6.65 22.04 7.95
CA ARG A 125 -5.31 22.59 7.64
C ARG A 125 -5.07 22.67 6.13
N THR A 126 -4.14 23.53 5.75
CA THR A 126 -3.54 23.54 4.43
C THR A 126 -2.07 23.14 4.51
N ILE A 127 -1.58 22.40 3.53
CA ILE A 127 -0.18 21.98 3.46
C ILE A 127 0.52 22.64 2.27
N ARG A 128 1.77 23.05 2.47
CA ARG A 128 2.68 23.42 1.39
C ARG A 128 3.48 22.20 0.98
N VAL A 129 3.31 21.74 -0.25
CA VAL A 129 4.07 20.59 -0.77
C VAL A 129 5.48 21.03 -1.13
N LEU A 130 6.48 20.41 -0.52
CA LEU A 130 7.90 20.59 -0.82
C LEU A 130 8.43 19.36 -1.56
N ARG A 131 8.75 19.51 -2.84
CA ARG A 131 9.37 18.44 -3.64
C ARG A 131 10.88 18.47 -3.48
N ILE A 132 11.43 17.40 -2.92
CA ILE A 132 12.86 17.26 -2.63
C ILE A 132 13.45 16.27 -3.64
N PRO A 133 14.54 16.59 -4.36
CA PRO A 133 15.20 15.64 -5.25
C PRO A 133 15.53 14.33 -4.53
N ALA A 134 15.24 13.20 -5.16
CA ALA A 134 15.46 11.89 -4.52
C ALA A 134 16.92 11.42 -4.59
N TRP A 135 17.71 11.92 -5.54
CA TRP A 135 19.07 11.44 -5.80
C TRP A 135 20.05 11.58 -4.60
N PRO A 136 20.00 12.67 -3.77
CA PRO A 136 20.90 12.75 -2.63
C PRO A 136 20.60 11.67 -1.59
N PHE A 137 19.33 11.30 -1.44
CA PHE A 137 18.92 10.26 -0.51
C PHE A 137 19.30 8.85 -1.00
N PHE A 138 19.31 8.62 -2.31
CA PHE A 138 19.86 7.38 -2.88
C PHE A 138 21.36 7.27 -2.64
N LEU A 139 22.10 8.37 -2.81
CA LEU A 139 23.54 8.40 -2.53
C LEU A 139 23.82 8.17 -1.04
N LEU A 140 23.10 8.89 -0.16
CA LEU A 140 23.23 8.74 1.27
C LEU A 140 22.89 7.31 1.72
N GLY A 141 21.83 6.73 1.17
CA GLY A 141 21.46 5.34 1.42
C GLY A 141 22.55 4.36 1.00
N ALA A 142 23.18 4.57 -0.18
CA ALA A 142 24.27 3.73 -0.64
C ALA A 142 25.50 3.81 0.28
N VAL A 143 25.86 5.01 0.72
CA VAL A 143 26.98 5.22 1.66
C VAL A 143 26.68 4.57 3.00
N CYS A 144 25.47 4.77 3.57
CA CYS A 144 25.07 4.12 4.82
C CYS A 144 25.10 2.59 4.70
N GLU A 145 24.56 2.02 3.62
CA GLU A 145 24.58 0.56 3.38
C GLU A 145 26.02 0.04 3.33
N ALA A 146 26.91 0.73 2.61
CA ALA A 146 28.32 0.34 2.49
C ALA A 146 29.07 0.43 3.85
N ALA A 147 28.81 1.47 4.63
CA ALA A 147 29.45 1.69 5.93
C ALA A 147 28.93 0.69 6.99
N CYS A 148 27.64 0.35 6.99
CA CYS A 148 27.05 -0.56 7.98
C CYS A 148 27.30 -2.04 7.69
N LYS A 149 27.49 -2.40 6.40
CA LYS A 149 27.65 -3.79 5.96
C LYS A 149 28.78 -4.56 6.65
N PRO A 150 30.00 -3.99 6.85
CA PRO A 150 31.09 -4.71 7.52
C PRO A 150 30.80 -5.04 8.98
N PHE A 151 29.93 -4.26 9.64
CA PHE A 151 29.59 -4.39 11.05
C PHE A 151 28.32 -5.20 11.29
N GLY A 152 27.64 -5.67 10.25
CA GLY A 152 26.35 -6.37 10.38
C GLY A 152 25.23 -5.52 10.97
N ILE A 153 25.35 -4.17 10.93
CA ILE A 153 24.38 -3.22 11.48
C ILE A 153 23.37 -2.86 10.40
N GLU A 154 22.07 -2.83 10.76
CA GLU A 154 21.03 -2.36 9.86
C GLU A 154 21.18 -0.85 9.61
N PRO A 155 21.36 -0.40 8.35
CA PRO A 155 21.58 1.00 8.05
C PRO A 155 20.34 1.84 8.41
N PRO A 156 20.50 3.02 9.03
CA PRO A 156 19.38 3.91 9.36
C PRO A 156 18.66 4.44 8.12
N ILE A 157 19.40 4.62 7.03
CA ILE A 157 18.88 5.00 5.71
C ILE A 157 19.39 3.99 4.69
N TYR A 158 18.49 3.40 3.93
CA TYR A 158 18.83 2.49 2.84
C TYR A 158 18.03 2.81 1.57
N ARG A 159 18.62 2.54 0.43
CA ARG A 159 18.09 2.88 -0.91
C ARG A 159 16.65 2.39 -1.11
N ARG A 160 16.27 1.27 -0.52
CA ARG A 160 14.91 0.73 -0.60
C ARG A 160 13.86 1.63 0.06
N ARG A 161 14.19 2.29 1.20
CA ARG A 161 13.26 3.27 1.81
C ARG A 161 13.03 4.46 0.88
N VAL A 162 14.07 4.91 0.18
CA VAL A 162 13.97 5.98 -0.83
C VAL A 162 13.14 5.51 -2.02
N ALA A 163 13.37 4.28 -2.50
CA ALA A 163 12.62 3.69 -3.60
C ALA A 163 11.12 3.54 -3.27
N PHE A 164 10.73 3.47 -1.99
CA PHE A 164 9.33 3.49 -1.60
C PHE A 164 8.60 4.74 -2.12
N PHE A 165 9.26 5.89 -2.14
CA PHE A 165 8.69 7.17 -2.57
C PHE A 165 8.84 7.44 -4.07
N THR A 166 9.49 6.58 -4.83
CA THR A 166 9.82 6.83 -6.24
C THR A 166 9.33 5.75 -7.20
N LYS A 167 8.84 4.61 -6.69
CA LYS A 167 8.31 3.51 -7.51
C LYS A 167 6.79 3.48 -7.46
N ASP A 168 6.18 3.40 -8.63
CA ASP A 168 4.73 3.19 -8.75
C ASP A 168 4.32 1.83 -8.18
N ARG A 169 3.18 1.84 -7.50
CA ARG A 169 2.50 0.66 -6.95
C ARG A 169 1.04 0.71 -7.35
N ALA A 170 0.81 0.69 -8.65
CA ALA A 170 -0.52 0.62 -9.23
C ALA A 170 -0.79 -0.81 -9.70
N PHE A 171 -1.97 -1.31 -9.40
CA PHE A 171 -2.44 -2.64 -9.74
C PHE A 171 -3.72 -2.56 -10.57
N ASP A 172 -3.98 -3.58 -11.36
CA ASP A 172 -5.27 -3.77 -12.00
C ASP A 172 -6.19 -4.56 -11.06
N THR A 173 -7.24 -3.92 -10.59
CA THR A 173 -8.23 -4.50 -9.67
C THR A 173 -9.53 -4.87 -10.35
N ARG A 174 -9.61 -4.78 -11.69
CA ARG A 174 -10.85 -5.02 -12.46
C ARG A 174 -11.40 -6.43 -12.28
N LYS A 175 -10.52 -7.44 -12.21
CA LYS A 175 -10.93 -8.84 -12.04
C LYS A 175 -11.82 -9.05 -10.81
N LEU A 176 -11.51 -8.41 -9.69
CA LEU A 176 -12.34 -8.48 -8.48
C LEU A 176 -13.77 -8.03 -8.74
N ARG A 177 -13.94 -6.90 -9.41
CA ARG A 177 -15.24 -6.33 -9.76
C ARG A 177 -15.97 -7.17 -10.79
N GLU A 178 -15.29 -7.59 -11.86
CA GLU A 178 -15.88 -8.33 -12.98
C GLU A 178 -16.30 -9.75 -12.59
N ARG A 179 -15.53 -10.42 -11.73
CA ARG A 179 -15.77 -11.82 -11.35
C ARG A 179 -16.62 -11.97 -10.10
N LEU A 180 -16.47 -11.08 -9.13
CA LEU A 180 -17.19 -11.16 -7.84
C LEU A 180 -18.25 -10.07 -7.67
N GLY A 181 -18.37 -9.12 -8.60
CA GLY A 181 -19.33 -8.02 -8.50
C GLY A 181 -19.02 -7.03 -7.35
N TYR A 182 -17.81 -7.07 -6.77
CA TYR A 182 -17.49 -6.22 -5.64
C TYR A 182 -17.16 -4.80 -6.07
N SER A 183 -17.80 -3.82 -5.44
CA SER A 183 -17.45 -2.40 -5.49
C SER A 183 -17.00 -1.93 -4.12
N CYS A 184 -15.91 -1.15 -4.07
CA CYS A 184 -15.40 -0.63 -2.81
C CYS A 184 -16.46 0.23 -2.11
N ARG A 185 -16.59 0.06 -0.80
CA ARG A 185 -17.46 0.83 0.09
C ARG A 185 -17.01 2.29 0.18
N TYR A 186 -15.70 2.49 0.17
CA TYR A 186 -15.07 3.80 0.26
C TYR A 186 -14.28 4.12 -1.01
N SER A 187 -14.40 5.34 -1.50
CA SER A 187 -13.38 5.93 -2.36
C SER A 187 -12.09 6.18 -1.56
N ASN A 188 -10.98 6.46 -2.23
CA ASN A 188 -9.74 6.81 -1.53
C ASN A 188 -9.93 8.04 -0.63
N GLU A 189 -10.71 9.01 -1.07
CA GLU A 189 -10.98 10.23 -0.30
C GLU A 189 -11.80 9.93 0.96
N GLU A 190 -12.94 9.26 0.81
CA GLU A 190 -13.82 8.91 1.93
C GLU A 190 -13.11 8.03 2.98
N GLY A 191 -12.34 7.03 2.55
CA GLY A 191 -11.60 6.18 3.46
C GLY A 191 -10.48 6.92 4.21
N LEU A 192 -9.78 7.86 3.55
CA LEU A 192 -8.79 8.69 4.20
C LEU A 192 -9.44 9.65 5.21
N ILE A 193 -10.59 10.24 4.88
CA ILE A 193 -11.36 11.09 5.79
C ILE A 193 -11.82 10.30 7.01
N GLN A 194 -12.43 9.13 6.79
CA GLN A 194 -12.91 8.26 7.88
C GLN A 194 -11.76 7.85 8.80
N THR A 195 -10.63 7.45 8.23
CA THR A 195 -9.43 7.07 8.99
C THR A 195 -8.85 8.26 9.77
N THR A 196 -8.86 9.47 9.18
CA THR A 196 -8.40 10.70 9.85
C THR A 196 -9.27 11.00 11.08
N ARG A 197 -10.59 10.92 10.93
CA ARG A 197 -11.55 11.13 12.04
C ARG A 197 -11.28 10.15 13.16
N TRP A 198 -11.13 8.87 12.84
CA TRP A 198 -10.82 7.84 13.82
C TRP A 198 -9.51 8.11 14.57
N TYR A 199 -8.44 8.56 13.86
CA TYR A 199 -7.16 8.91 14.53
C TYR A 199 -7.31 10.11 15.45
N VAL A 200 -8.13 11.08 15.10
CA VAL A 200 -8.41 12.25 15.98
C VAL A 200 -9.19 11.80 17.22
N GLU A 201 -10.26 11.05 17.04
CA GLU A 201 -11.11 10.55 18.13
C GLU A 201 -10.34 9.67 19.12
N ASN A 202 -9.36 8.90 18.63
CA ASN A 202 -8.53 8.03 19.45
C ASN A 202 -7.21 8.70 19.93
N GLY A 203 -7.05 10.01 19.75
CA GLY A 203 -5.92 10.77 20.27
C GLY A 203 -4.59 10.55 19.53
N TRP A 204 -4.62 9.95 18.34
CA TRP A 204 -3.42 9.69 17.53
C TRP A 204 -3.02 10.88 16.68
N LEU A 205 -3.97 11.76 16.37
CA LEU A 205 -3.78 13.04 15.68
C LEU A 205 -4.51 14.16 16.44
N LYS A 206 -4.04 15.39 16.23
CA LYS A 206 -4.72 16.59 16.72
C LYS A 206 -5.26 17.39 15.55
N ARG A 207 -6.48 17.89 15.69
CA ARG A 207 -7.03 18.92 14.77
C ARG A 207 -6.19 20.21 14.84
N GLY A 208 -6.22 20.99 13.78
CA GLY A 208 -5.57 22.30 13.69
C GLY A 208 -6.19 23.33 14.59
#